data_179a71088f94b4654a2c0114f745fd2a
#
_entry.id   179a71088f94b4654a2c0114f745fd2a
#
_cell.length_a   1.000
_cell.length_b   1.000
_cell.length_c   1.000
_cell.angle_alpha   90.00
_cell.angle_beta   90.00
_cell.angle_gamma   90.00
#
_symmetry.space_group_name_H-M   'P 1'
#
loop_
_entity.id
_entity.type
_entity.pdbx_description
1 polymer ?
#
loop_
_entity_poly.entity_id
_entity_poly.type
_entity_poly.pdbx_seq_one_letter_code
_entity_poly.pdbx_strand_id
1 'polypeptide(L)'
;MEEYEGSGGARATTLRDTGLPVVIVTNRGAKTGAVRKTPLMRVEHEGSYLAVGSKGGAPKNPLWVYNLRKNPEVVLQDGADTWEMTAREIAGPERATWWERAVAAFPPYAEYQRRTQRVIPVFVLEKTG
;
A
#
# COMPACT_ATOMS: atom_id res chain seq x y z
N MET A 1 -2.85 8.81 11.89
CA MET A 1 -3.03 7.35 12.18
C MET A 1 -4.02 7.10 13.31
N GLU A 2 -3.81 7.72 14.46
CA GLU A 2 -4.73 7.53 15.58
C GLU A 2 -6.15 7.99 15.27
N GLU A 3 -6.28 9.15 14.62
CA GLU A 3 -7.59 9.67 14.24
C GLU A 3 -8.33 8.70 13.33
N TYR A 4 -7.63 8.12 12.34
CA TYR A 4 -8.21 7.14 11.44
C TYR A 4 -8.75 5.92 12.21
N GLU A 5 -7.93 5.35 13.06
CA GLU A 5 -8.31 4.17 13.83
C GLU A 5 -9.35 4.46 14.91
N GLY A 6 -9.21 5.59 15.59
CA GLY A 6 -10.13 6.00 16.64
C GLY A 6 -11.54 6.21 16.14
N SER A 7 -11.69 6.59 14.87
CA SER A 7 -13.00 6.80 14.25
C SER A 7 -13.50 5.56 13.49
N GLY A 8 -12.78 4.44 13.55
CA GLY A 8 -13.08 3.25 12.77
C GLY A 8 -12.89 3.47 11.27
N GLY A 9 -12.10 4.45 10.91
CA GLY A 9 -11.83 4.80 9.51
C GLY A 9 -12.89 5.68 8.87
N ALA A 10 -13.96 6.00 9.58
CA ALA A 10 -15.09 6.71 8.97
C ALA A 10 -14.80 8.18 8.68
N ARG A 11 -13.88 8.81 9.43
CA ARG A 11 -13.62 10.25 9.36
C ARG A 11 -12.34 10.64 8.66
N ALA A 12 -11.39 9.71 8.54
CA ALA A 12 -10.07 9.99 7.98
C ALA A 12 -9.72 8.96 6.89
N THR A 13 -10.63 8.81 5.91
CA THR A 13 -10.48 7.85 4.82
C THR A 13 -9.83 8.44 3.58
N THR A 14 -9.46 9.73 3.61
CA THR A 14 -8.84 10.40 2.47
C THR A 14 -7.49 10.99 2.86
N LEU A 15 -6.60 11.14 1.88
CA LEU A 15 -5.35 11.86 2.08
C LEU A 15 -5.67 13.35 2.27
N ARG A 16 -5.15 13.92 3.35
CA ARG A 16 -5.58 15.23 3.86
C ARG A 16 -5.65 16.34 2.80
N ASP A 17 -4.61 16.49 1.99
CA ASP A 17 -4.50 17.62 1.07
C ASP A 17 -5.03 17.35 -0.33
N THR A 18 -5.32 16.08 -0.66
CA THR A 18 -5.72 15.69 -2.01
C THR A 18 -7.18 15.23 -2.10
N GLY A 19 -7.79 14.88 -0.98
CA GLY A 19 -9.11 14.28 -0.96
C GLY A 19 -9.16 12.84 -1.48
N LEU A 20 -8.02 12.24 -1.79
CA LEU A 20 -7.95 10.88 -2.32
C LEU A 20 -8.01 9.84 -1.19
N PRO A 21 -8.68 8.72 -1.41
CA PRO A 21 -8.82 7.71 -0.36
C PRO A 21 -7.50 7.00 -0.03
N VAL A 22 -7.35 6.63 1.24
CA VAL A 22 -6.20 5.87 1.73
C VAL A 22 -6.68 4.66 2.51
N VAL A 23 -5.79 3.66 2.61
CA VAL A 23 -5.99 2.49 3.45
C VAL A 23 -4.84 2.41 4.46
N ILE A 24 -5.06 1.67 5.56
CA ILE A 24 -4.02 1.44 6.56
C ILE A 24 -3.62 -0.03 6.50
N VAL A 25 -2.33 -0.29 6.30
CA VAL A 25 -1.78 -1.64 6.27
C VAL A 25 -0.97 -1.86 7.55
N THR A 26 -1.46 -2.75 8.41
CA THR A 26 -0.75 -3.16 9.61
C THR A 26 0.20 -4.29 9.23
N ASN A 27 1.49 -4.07 9.44
CA ASN A 27 2.55 -5.01 9.04
C ASN A 27 3.56 -5.17 10.17
N ARG A 28 4.49 -6.13 10.03
CA ARG A 28 5.49 -6.39 11.05
C ARG A 28 6.88 -6.06 10.53
N GLY A 29 7.70 -5.44 11.40
CA GLY A 29 9.07 -5.07 11.06
C GLY A 29 9.92 -6.27 10.69
N ALA A 30 10.71 -6.14 9.62
CA ALA A 30 11.56 -7.22 9.11
C ALA A 30 12.66 -7.62 10.11
N LYS A 31 13.14 -6.67 10.90
CA LYS A 31 14.23 -6.92 11.85
C LYS A 31 13.74 -7.29 13.25
N THR A 32 12.72 -6.61 13.74
CA THR A 32 12.28 -6.74 15.13
C THR A 32 10.95 -7.46 15.30
N GLY A 33 10.16 -7.60 14.22
CA GLY A 33 8.81 -8.12 14.30
C GLY A 33 7.81 -7.13 14.90
N ALA A 34 8.23 -5.90 15.20
CA ALA A 34 7.36 -4.90 15.78
C ALA A 34 6.22 -4.52 14.83
N VAL A 35 5.03 -4.34 15.38
CA VAL A 35 3.86 -3.96 14.60
C VAL A 35 4.00 -2.53 14.09
N ARG A 36 3.77 -2.34 12.79
CA ARG A 36 3.79 -1.04 12.12
C ARG A 36 2.48 -0.81 11.38
N LYS A 37 2.06 0.43 11.31
CA LYS A 37 0.86 0.81 10.56
C LYS A 37 1.26 1.82 9.50
N THR A 38 0.95 1.49 8.25
CA THR A 38 1.39 2.28 7.09
C THR A 38 0.18 2.76 6.30
N PRO A 39 -0.01 4.08 6.15
CA PRO A 39 -1.05 4.59 5.26
C PRO A 39 -0.58 4.50 3.82
N LEU A 40 -1.44 4.02 2.93
CA LEU A 40 -1.15 3.90 1.50
C LEU A 40 -2.34 4.42 0.70
N MET A 41 -2.07 4.91 -0.51
CA MET A 41 -3.15 5.27 -1.44
C MET A 41 -3.99 4.03 -1.75
N ARG A 42 -5.31 4.21 -1.76
CA ARG A 42 -6.23 3.11 -2.04
C ARG A 42 -6.21 2.78 -3.53
N VAL A 43 -5.71 1.61 -3.87
CA VAL A 43 -5.79 1.03 -5.21
C VAL A 43 -6.43 -0.35 -5.04
N GLU A 44 -7.66 -0.50 -5.48
CA GLU A 44 -8.46 -1.71 -5.24
C GLU A 44 -9.07 -2.22 -6.54
N HIS A 45 -9.13 -3.53 -6.69
CA HIS A 45 -9.81 -4.17 -7.81
C HIS A 45 -10.28 -5.55 -7.39
N GLU A 46 -11.61 -5.75 -7.45
CA GLU A 46 -12.25 -7.04 -7.14
C GLU A 46 -11.87 -7.60 -5.77
N GLY A 47 -11.75 -6.74 -4.77
CA GLY A 47 -11.42 -7.14 -3.40
C GLY A 47 -9.94 -7.30 -3.12
N SER A 48 -9.08 -7.14 -4.12
CA SER A 48 -7.63 -7.11 -3.93
C SER A 48 -7.13 -5.67 -3.93
N TYR A 49 -6.02 -5.41 -3.24
CA TYR A 49 -5.46 -4.08 -3.10
C TYR A 49 -4.00 -4.07 -3.55
N LEU A 50 -3.51 -2.90 -3.96
CA LEU A 50 -2.12 -2.74 -4.36
C LEU A 50 -1.37 -1.85 -3.37
N ALA A 51 -0.22 -2.30 -2.94
CA ALA A 51 0.71 -1.51 -2.14
C ALA A 51 1.87 -1.08 -3.04
N VAL A 52 2.06 0.23 -3.20
CA VAL A 52 3.06 0.80 -4.12
C VAL A 52 4.20 1.41 -3.32
N GLY A 53 5.41 0.84 -3.44
CA GLY A 53 6.59 1.27 -2.70
C GLY A 53 7.31 2.46 -3.31
N SER A 54 6.56 3.51 -3.68
CA SER A 54 7.10 4.65 -4.41
C SER A 54 7.98 5.58 -3.57
N LYS A 55 7.58 5.84 -2.33
CA LYS A 55 8.25 6.81 -1.45
C LYS A 55 8.54 8.14 -2.19
N GLY A 56 7.54 8.61 -2.99
CA GLY A 56 7.68 9.85 -3.74
C GLY A 56 8.76 9.85 -4.81
N GLY A 57 9.20 8.68 -5.27
CA GLY A 57 10.28 8.55 -6.24
C GLY A 57 11.67 8.62 -5.62
N ALA A 58 11.78 8.47 -4.29
CA ALA A 58 13.07 8.45 -3.61
C ALA A 58 13.95 7.30 -4.09
N PRO A 59 15.30 7.43 -3.99
CA PRO A 59 16.20 6.39 -4.49
C PRO A 59 16.18 5.09 -3.69
N LYS A 60 15.60 5.10 -2.49
CA LYS A 60 15.49 3.91 -1.64
C LYS A 60 14.02 3.55 -1.42
N ASN A 61 13.77 2.24 -1.22
CA ASN A 61 12.44 1.76 -0.92
C ASN A 61 11.98 2.20 0.48
N PRO A 62 10.65 2.37 0.69
CA PRO A 62 10.13 2.51 2.05
C PRO A 62 10.44 1.26 2.87
N LEU A 63 10.56 1.41 4.18
CA LEU A 63 10.88 0.29 5.07
C LEU A 63 9.83 -0.82 5.01
N TRP A 64 8.56 -0.48 4.80
CA TRP A 64 7.50 -1.49 4.77
C TRP A 64 7.67 -2.49 3.61
N VAL A 65 8.39 -2.12 2.54
CA VAL A 65 8.68 -3.05 1.45
C VAL A 65 9.45 -4.27 1.97
N TYR A 66 10.46 -4.02 2.79
CA TYR A 66 11.25 -5.11 3.39
C TYR A 66 10.44 -5.88 4.41
N ASN A 67 9.54 -5.19 5.12
CA ASN A 67 8.65 -5.81 6.08
C ASN A 67 7.73 -6.83 5.38
N LEU A 68 7.13 -6.45 4.26
CA LEU A 68 6.23 -7.33 3.53
C LEU A 68 6.97 -8.50 2.87
N ARG A 69 8.21 -8.28 2.43
CA ARG A 69 9.03 -9.35 1.88
C ARG A 69 9.35 -10.43 2.92
N LYS A 70 9.58 -10.01 4.16
CA LYS A 70 9.89 -10.92 5.26
C LYS A 70 8.63 -11.50 5.88
N ASN A 71 7.62 -10.67 6.09
CA ASN A 71 6.38 -11.03 6.79
C ASN A 71 5.19 -10.65 5.92
N PRO A 72 4.76 -11.51 4.99
CA PRO A 72 3.73 -11.13 4.01
C PRO A 72 2.31 -11.07 4.57
N GLU A 73 2.08 -11.57 5.78
CA GLU A 73 0.76 -11.49 6.39
C GLU A 73 0.53 -10.11 6.98
N VAL A 74 -0.55 -9.46 6.55
CA VAL A 74 -0.87 -8.09 6.95
C VAL A 74 -2.36 -7.98 7.26
N VAL A 75 -2.74 -6.87 7.90
CA VAL A 75 -4.14 -6.51 8.10
C VAL A 75 -4.38 -5.20 7.37
N LEU A 76 -5.38 -5.17 6.51
CA LEU A 76 -5.72 -3.96 5.77
C LEU A 76 -7.03 -3.40 6.28
N GLN A 77 -7.03 -2.09 6.56
CA GLN A 77 -8.24 -1.36 6.94
C GLN A 77 -8.59 -0.37 5.83
N ASP A 78 -9.79 -0.52 5.30
CA ASP A 78 -10.34 0.36 4.27
C ASP A 78 -11.66 0.92 4.81
N GLY A 79 -11.64 2.19 5.25
CA GLY A 79 -12.77 2.78 5.93
C GLY A 79 -13.07 2.03 7.23
N ALA A 80 -14.30 1.55 7.37
CA ALA A 80 -14.73 0.80 8.54
C ALA A 80 -14.47 -0.70 8.43
N ASP A 81 -14.02 -1.17 7.25
CA ASP A 81 -13.80 -2.59 7.00
C ASP A 81 -12.36 -2.98 7.24
N THR A 82 -12.14 -4.17 7.77
CA THR A 82 -10.81 -4.69 8.08
C THR A 82 -10.73 -6.14 7.62
N TRP A 83 -9.62 -6.49 6.93
CA TRP A 83 -9.41 -7.86 6.44
C TRP A 83 -7.99 -8.31 6.70
N GLU A 84 -7.84 -9.60 7.01
CA GLU A 84 -6.52 -10.24 6.99
C GLU A 84 -6.16 -10.54 5.54
N MET A 85 -4.94 -10.18 5.14
CA MET A 85 -4.47 -10.32 3.77
C MET A 85 -3.06 -10.87 3.71
N THR A 86 -2.71 -11.44 2.55
CA THR A 86 -1.35 -11.87 2.25
C THR A 86 -0.79 -11.00 1.13
N ALA A 87 0.40 -10.45 1.33
CA ALA A 87 1.09 -9.63 0.35
C ALA A 87 1.90 -10.50 -0.60
N ARG A 88 1.81 -10.19 -1.90
CA ARG A 88 2.57 -10.90 -2.93
C ARG A 88 3.21 -9.87 -3.86
N GLU A 89 4.54 -9.86 -3.89
CA GLU A 89 5.26 -8.94 -4.79
C GLU A 89 5.07 -9.41 -6.23
N ILE A 90 4.73 -8.50 -7.13
CA ILE A 90 4.39 -8.82 -8.50
C ILE A 90 5.36 -8.19 -9.50
N ALA A 91 5.43 -8.79 -10.69
CA ALA A 91 6.30 -8.35 -11.78
C ALA A 91 5.64 -8.70 -13.12
N GLY A 92 6.27 -8.29 -14.24
CA GLY A 92 5.82 -8.65 -15.57
C GLY A 92 4.44 -8.12 -15.92
N PRO A 93 3.65 -8.87 -16.71
CA PRO A 93 2.33 -8.41 -17.17
C PRO A 93 1.35 -8.10 -16.04
N GLU A 94 1.38 -8.87 -14.96
CA GLU A 94 0.52 -8.61 -13.80
C GLU A 94 0.83 -7.24 -13.18
N ARG A 95 2.12 -6.93 -13.03
CA ARG A 95 2.54 -5.63 -12.52
C ARG A 95 2.11 -4.51 -13.45
N ALA A 96 2.26 -4.69 -14.75
CA ALA A 96 1.88 -3.67 -15.74
C ALA A 96 0.39 -3.33 -15.64
N THR A 97 -0.47 -4.34 -15.52
CA THR A 97 -1.91 -4.15 -15.36
C THR A 97 -2.24 -3.38 -14.08
N TRP A 98 -1.65 -3.80 -12.97
CA TRP A 98 -1.87 -3.13 -11.69
C TRP A 98 -1.28 -1.72 -11.67
N TRP A 99 -0.15 -1.51 -12.34
CA TRP A 99 0.47 -0.19 -12.44
C TRP A 99 -0.47 0.80 -13.13
N GLU A 100 -1.15 0.38 -14.19
CA GLU A 100 -2.15 1.22 -14.85
C GLU A 100 -3.27 1.62 -13.90
N ARG A 101 -3.74 0.68 -13.07
CA ARG A 101 -4.75 0.96 -12.05
C ARG A 101 -4.24 1.94 -11.00
N ALA A 102 -2.99 1.78 -10.59
CA ALA A 102 -2.37 2.65 -9.60
C ALA A 102 -2.24 4.09 -10.14
N VAL A 103 -1.79 4.25 -11.37
CA VAL A 103 -1.67 5.57 -12.00
C VAL A 103 -3.04 6.21 -12.19
N ALA A 104 -4.05 5.43 -12.53
CA ALA A 104 -5.42 5.93 -12.64
C ALA A 104 -5.94 6.45 -11.29
N ALA A 105 -5.61 5.76 -10.20
CA ALA A 105 -6.02 6.15 -8.85
C ALA A 105 -5.20 7.33 -8.32
N PHE A 106 -3.91 7.37 -8.63
CA PHE A 106 -3.00 8.41 -8.18
C PHE A 106 -1.97 8.71 -9.26
N PRO A 107 -2.27 9.63 -10.19
CA PRO A 107 -1.39 9.93 -11.33
C PRO A 107 0.07 10.26 -10.98
N PRO A 108 0.41 10.87 -9.82
CA PRO A 108 1.82 11.11 -9.49
C PRO A 108 2.71 9.88 -9.43
N TYR A 109 2.15 8.66 -9.33
CA TYR A 109 2.97 7.44 -9.37
C TYR A 109 3.81 7.34 -10.66
N ALA A 110 3.25 7.76 -11.80
CA ALA A 110 4.00 7.75 -13.05
C ALA A 110 5.22 8.68 -12.98
N GLU A 111 5.04 9.84 -12.36
CA GLU A 111 6.12 10.80 -12.14
C GLU A 111 7.17 10.24 -11.18
N TYR A 112 6.74 9.58 -10.12
CA TYR A 112 7.67 9.00 -9.14
C TYR A 112 8.56 7.93 -9.79
N GLN A 113 8.02 7.10 -10.68
CA GLN A 113 8.82 6.11 -11.40
C GLN A 113 9.85 6.78 -12.30
N ARG A 114 9.53 7.91 -12.90
CA ARG A 114 10.46 8.66 -13.73
C ARG A 114 11.59 9.32 -12.92
N ARG A 115 11.35 9.62 -11.64
CA ARG A 115 12.34 10.26 -10.77
C ARG A 115 13.40 9.31 -10.25
N THR A 116 13.16 8.01 -10.29
CA THR A 116 14.10 7.03 -9.76
C THR A 116 14.48 6.01 -10.80
N GLN A 117 15.72 5.51 -10.72
CA GLN A 117 16.20 4.45 -11.61
C GLN A 117 15.79 3.07 -11.12
N ARG A 118 15.41 2.94 -9.85
CA ARG A 118 14.93 1.66 -9.34
C ARG A 118 13.53 1.37 -9.88
N VAL A 119 13.24 0.09 -10.05
CA VAL A 119 11.86 -0.33 -10.34
C VAL A 119 11.09 -0.26 -9.03
N ILE A 120 10.03 0.55 -9.00
CA ILE A 120 9.23 0.70 -7.78
C ILE A 120 8.54 -0.64 -7.47
N PRO A 121 8.81 -1.25 -6.29
CA PRO A 121 8.18 -2.52 -5.95
C PRO A 121 6.67 -2.33 -5.69
N VAL A 122 5.88 -3.29 -6.15
CA VAL A 122 4.45 -3.31 -5.93
C VAL A 122 4.02 -4.67 -5.43
N PHE A 123 3.06 -4.68 -4.51
CA PHE A 123 2.54 -5.89 -3.90
C PHE A 123 1.03 -5.94 -4.06
N VAL A 124 0.51 -7.09 -4.46
CA VAL A 124 -0.94 -7.34 -4.40
C VAL A 124 -1.25 -7.90 -3.02
N LEU A 125 -2.24 -7.29 -2.36
CA LEU A 125 -2.73 -7.76 -1.07
C LEU A 125 -4.05 -8.48 -1.33
N GLU A 126 -4.07 -9.77 -1.02
CA GLU A 126 -5.20 -10.64 -1.29
C GLU A 126 -5.76 -11.19 0.02
N LYS A 127 -7.09 -11.27 0.13
CA LYS A 127 -7.73 -11.77 1.34
C LYS A 127 -7.30 -13.20 1.62
N THR A 128 -6.95 -13.47 2.88
CA THR A 128 -6.52 -14.77 3.34
C THR A 128 -7.76 -15.64 3.62
N GLY A 129 -7.86 -16.75 2.97
CA GLY A 129 -8.96 -17.68 3.17
C GLY A 129 -10.17 -17.40 2.29
#